data_456f64957be12be26b377ea47f52fd4c
#
_entry.id   456f64957be12be26b377ea47f52fd4c
#
_cell.length_a   1.000
_cell.length_b   1.000
_cell.length_c   1.000
_cell.angle_alpha   90.00
_cell.angle_beta   90.00
_cell.angle_gamma   90.00
#
_symmetry.space_group_name_H-M   'P 1'
#
loop_
_entity.id
_entity.type
_entity.pdbx_description
1 polymer ?
#
loop_
_entity_poly.entity_id
_entity_poly.type
_entity_poly.pdbx_seq_one_letter_code
_entity_poly.pdbx_strand_id
1 'polypeptide(L)'
;MTDGVEELTPEQCWALMRTTSVGRLAVWVEDHPDIFPVNFVVDQGSVVFRTGEGTKVAGAAGALVAFEADGRDAGTDRASSVVVRGRARSITELHDVIASSELPLHPWHEGPKDRFIRITPDVVSGRRFVVADPSVWGADAAHHSTTHD
;
A
#
# COMPACT_ATOMS: atom_id res chain seq x y z
N MET A 1 -19.36 -18.79 3.81
CA MET A 1 -19.09 -17.36 3.91
C MET A 1 -18.66 -17.00 5.31
N THR A 2 -17.56 -16.30 5.38
CA THR A 2 -17.04 -15.87 6.67
C THR A 2 -17.81 -14.64 7.13
N ASP A 3 -18.17 -14.62 8.39
CA ASP A 3 -18.95 -13.52 8.94
C ASP A 3 -18.19 -12.21 8.82
N GLY A 4 -18.79 -11.26 8.13
CA GLY A 4 -18.25 -9.93 8.00
C GLY A 4 -17.10 -9.76 7.04
N VAL A 5 -16.72 -10.79 6.32
CA VAL A 5 -15.65 -10.71 5.32
C VAL A 5 -16.21 -10.98 3.93
N GLU A 6 -15.88 -10.10 3.02
CA GLU A 6 -16.37 -10.17 1.64
C GLU A 6 -15.20 -9.93 0.71
N GLU A 7 -15.05 -10.76 -0.30
CA GLU A 7 -14.00 -10.56 -1.30
C GLU A 7 -14.37 -9.43 -2.24
N LEU A 8 -13.41 -8.60 -2.57
CA LEU A 8 -13.58 -7.54 -3.56
C LEU A 8 -13.24 -8.06 -4.94
N THR A 9 -13.97 -7.58 -5.93
CA THR A 9 -13.59 -7.81 -7.32
C THR A 9 -12.35 -7.01 -7.67
N PRO A 10 -11.63 -7.38 -8.74
CA PRO A 10 -10.49 -6.56 -9.17
C PRO A 10 -10.85 -5.11 -9.41
N GLU A 11 -12.02 -4.85 -9.98
CA GLU A 11 -12.46 -3.47 -10.22
C GLU A 11 -12.64 -2.70 -8.92
N GLN A 12 -13.22 -3.35 -7.92
CA GLN A 12 -13.38 -2.74 -6.60
C GLN A 12 -12.04 -2.47 -5.94
N CYS A 13 -11.09 -3.38 -6.13
CA CYS A 13 -9.73 -3.21 -5.60
C CYS A 13 -9.08 -1.94 -6.16
N TRP A 14 -9.11 -1.79 -7.48
CA TRP A 14 -8.50 -0.62 -8.12
C TRP A 14 -9.25 0.66 -7.79
N ALA A 15 -10.58 0.58 -7.67
CA ALA A 15 -11.37 1.74 -7.28
C ALA A 15 -10.98 2.22 -5.88
N LEU A 16 -10.78 1.29 -4.94
CA LEU A 16 -10.32 1.67 -3.60
C LEU A 16 -8.97 2.35 -3.66
N MET A 17 -8.03 1.77 -4.40
CA MET A 17 -6.69 2.32 -4.47
C MET A 17 -6.64 3.71 -5.08
N ARG A 18 -7.59 4.05 -5.96
CA ARG A 18 -7.66 5.39 -6.52
C ARG A 18 -8.16 6.43 -5.53
N THR A 19 -8.73 6.01 -4.42
CA THR A 19 -9.26 6.93 -3.42
C THR A 19 -8.29 7.20 -2.29
N THR A 20 -7.14 6.56 -2.29
CA THR A 20 -6.15 6.72 -1.22
C THR A 20 -4.79 7.05 -1.83
N SER A 21 -3.97 7.74 -1.08
CA SER A 21 -2.67 8.21 -1.56
C SER A 21 -1.49 7.62 -0.80
N VAL A 22 -1.76 6.92 0.29
CA VAL A 22 -0.69 6.31 1.08
C VAL A 22 -0.95 4.82 1.18
N GLY A 23 0.06 4.06 0.89
CA GLY A 23 0.05 2.62 1.05
C GLY A 23 1.30 2.16 1.76
N ARG A 24 1.42 0.86 1.89
CA ARG A 24 2.56 0.24 2.56
C ARG A 24 3.20 -0.76 1.62
N LEU A 25 4.50 -0.63 1.49
CA LEU A 25 5.29 -1.51 0.66
C LEU A 25 6.01 -2.51 1.57
N ALA A 26 5.78 -3.79 1.32
CA ALA A 26 6.45 -4.86 2.04
C ALA A 26 7.54 -5.44 1.15
N VAL A 27 8.76 -5.44 1.65
CA VAL A 27 9.94 -5.87 0.90
C VAL A 27 10.82 -6.72 1.79
N TRP A 28 11.62 -7.53 1.14
CA TRP A 28 12.65 -8.28 1.84
C TRP A 28 13.93 -7.43 1.82
N VAL A 29 14.40 -7.06 3.00
CA VAL A 29 15.60 -6.26 3.14
C VAL A 29 16.64 -7.10 3.84
N GLU A 30 17.72 -7.39 3.13
CA GLU A 30 18.80 -8.25 3.64
C GLU A 30 18.28 -9.62 4.08
N ASP A 31 18.02 -9.81 5.34
CA ASP A 31 17.62 -11.11 5.89
C ASP A 31 16.25 -11.07 6.58
N HIS A 32 15.46 -10.03 6.36
CA HIS A 32 14.17 -9.91 7.04
C HIS A 32 13.18 -9.13 6.15
N PRO A 33 11.88 -9.33 6.38
CA PRO A 33 10.88 -8.48 5.73
C PRO A 33 10.80 -7.14 6.43
N ASP A 34 10.47 -6.11 5.67
CA ASP A 34 10.30 -4.78 6.22
C ASP A 34 9.12 -4.11 5.52
N ILE A 35 8.56 -3.09 6.15
CA ILE A 35 7.39 -2.38 5.65
C ILE A 35 7.66 -0.89 5.66
N PHE A 36 7.35 -0.24 4.55
CA PHE A 36 7.56 1.20 4.39
C PHE A 36 6.28 1.86 3.91
N PRO A 37 5.87 2.98 4.53
CA PRO A 37 4.80 3.80 3.97
C PRO A 37 5.30 4.53 2.73
N VAL A 38 4.47 4.58 1.71
CA VAL A 38 4.82 5.28 0.46
C VAL A 38 3.61 6.03 -0.06
N ASN A 39 3.87 7.18 -0.66
CA ASN A 39 2.86 7.85 -1.46
C ASN A 39 2.81 7.17 -2.83
N PHE A 40 1.62 6.96 -3.32
CA PHE A 40 1.46 6.23 -4.57
C PHE A 40 0.30 6.77 -5.40
N VAL A 41 0.30 6.40 -6.65
CA VAL A 41 -0.84 6.57 -7.55
C VAL A 41 -1.04 5.30 -8.34
N VAL A 42 -2.25 5.12 -8.84
CA VAL A 42 -2.57 4.05 -9.79
C VAL A 42 -2.37 4.61 -11.18
N ASP A 43 -1.64 3.91 -12.00
CA ASP A 43 -1.37 4.30 -13.37
C ASP A 43 -1.35 3.07 -14.28
N GLN A 44 -2.26 3.05 -15.25
CA GLN A 44 -2.33 1.98 -16.23
C GLN A 44 -2.34 0.58 -15.61
N GLY A 45 -3.18 0.39 -14.59
CA GLY A 45 -3.31 -0.92 -13.95
C GLY A 45 -2.09 -1.34 -13.16
N SER A 46 -1.32 -0.39 -12.69
CA SER A 46 -0.14 -0.64 -11.86
C SER A 46 -0.07 0.38 -10.74
N VAL A 47 0.79 0.13 -9.78
CA VAL A 47 1.04 1.04 -8.66
C VAL A 47 2.37 1.74 -8.91
N VAL A 48 2.36 3.06 -8.88
CA VAL A 48 3.57 3.86 -9.07
C VAL A 48 3.81 4.66 -7.81
N PHE A 49 5.02 4.63 -7.32
CA PHE A 49 5.39 5.45 -6.17
C PHE A 49 6.75 6.09 -6.41
N ARG A 50 7.02 7.12 -5.63
CA ARG A 50 8.23 7.91 -5.76
C ARG A 50 9.07 7.72 -4.51
N THR A 51 10.36 7.50 -4.68
CA THR A 51 11.27 7.29 -3.57
C THR A 51 12.59 7.96 -3.85
N GLY A 52 13.31 8.32 -2.79
CA GLY A 52 14.63 8.89 -2.92
C GLY A 52 15.65 7.84 -3.29
N GLU A 53 16.65 8.26 -4.05
CA GLU A 53 17.75 7.39 -4.41
C GLU A 53 18.57 7.04 -3.16
N GLY A 54 19.05 5.82 -3.09
CA GLY A 54 19.85 5.38 -1.95
C GLY A 54 19.07 4.92 -0.74
N THR A 55 17.74 4.97 -0.79
CA THR A 55 16.93 4.47 0.29
C THR A 55 16.76 2.95 0.19
N LYS A 56 16.34 2.34 1.31
CA LYS A 56 16.03 0.90 1.32
C LYS A 56 14.89 0.58 0.35
N VAL A 57 13.95 1.48 0.21
CA VAL A 57 12.83 1.32 -0.70
C VAL A 57 13.31 1.27 -2.14
N ALA A 58 14.29 2.11 -2.49
CA ALA A 58 14.86 2.09 -3.84
C ALA A 58 15.53 0.75 -4.15
N GLY A 59 16.04 0.08 -3.13
CA GLY A 59 16.65 -1.23 -3.29
C GLY A 59 15.68 -2.33 -3.65
N ALA A 60 14.38 -2.07 -3.54
CA ALA A 60 13.36 -3.05 -3.92
C ALA A 60 13.21 -3.20 -5.43
N ALA A 61 13.78 -2.28 -6.22
CA ALA A 61 13.67 -2.35 -7.67
C ALA A 61 14.25 -3.66 -8.19
N GLY A 62 13.47 -4.36 -9.01
CA GLY A 62 13.83 -5.66 -9.53
C GLY A 62 13.31 -6.83 -8.72
N ALA A 63 12.81 -6.59 -7.52
CA ALA A 63 12.34 -7.64 -6.62
C ALA A 63 10.83 -7.85 -6.69
N LEU A 64 10.40 -9.01 -6.23
CA LEU A 64 8.99 -9.25 -5.97
C LEU A 64 8.65 -8.57 -4.64
N VAL A 65 7.55 -7.85 -4.63
CA VAL A 65 7.11 -7.09 -3.47
C VAL A 65 5.62 -7.27 -3.24
N ALA A 66 5.16 -6.84 -2.08
CA ALA A 66 3.74 -6.71 -1.80
C ALA A 66 3.44 -5.27 -1.43
N PHE A 67 2.31 -4.80 -1.87
CA PHE A 67 1.85 -3.45 -1.60
C PHE A 67 0.43 -3.53 -1.04
N GLU A 68 0.15 -2.77 0.00
CA GLU A 68 -1.17 -2.77 0.62
C GLU A 68 -1.68 -1.35 0.73
N ALA A 69 -2.97 -1.18 0.45
CA ALA A 69 -3.67 0.06 0.74
C ALA A 69 -5.02 -0.28 1.35
N ASP A 70 -5.51 0.58 2.23
CA ASP A 70 -6.77 0.34 2.87
C ASP A 70 -7.54 1.65 3.08
N GLY A 71 -8.80 1.50 3.47
CA GLY A 71 -9.64 2.64 3.75
C GLY A 71 -10.89 2.21 4.47
N ARG A 72 -11.48 3.17 5.22
CA ARG A 72 -12.74 2.95 5.86
C ARG A 72 -13.86 3.39 4.94
N ASP A 73 -14.94 2.62 4.92
CA ASP A 73 -16.14 2.98 4.18
C ASP A 73 -16.88 4.02 5.02
N ALA A 74 -17.03 5.23 4.46
CA ALA A 74 -17.61 6.35 5.20
C ALA A 74 -19.01 6.01 5.71
N GLY A 75 -19.26 6.33 6.97
CA GLY A 75 -20.57 6.14 7.58
C GLY A 75 -20.93 4.70 7.91
N THR A 76 -19.97 3.78 7.81
CA THR A 76 -20.20 2.38 8.12
C THR A 76 -19.14 1.88 9.10
N ASP A 77 -19.35 0.65 9.59
CA ASP A 77 -18.38 -0.04 10.42
C ASP A 77 -17.43 -0.92 9.58
N ARG A 78 -17.36 -0.68 8.28
CA ARG A 78 -16.58 -1.52 7.39
C ARG A 78 -15.33 -0.82 6.90
N ALA A 79 -14.31 -1.62 6.66
CA ALA A 79 -13.08 -1.19 6.02
C ALA A 79 -12.76 -2.16 4.89
N SER A 80 -12.01 -1.67 3.93
CA SER A 80 -11.55 -2.50 2.83
C SER A 80 -10.05 -2.41 2.73
N SER A 81 -9.40 -3.51 2.37
CA SER A 81 -7.98 -3.52 2.12
C SER A 81 -7.69 -4.24 0.82
N VAL A 82 -6.65 -3.78 0.15
CA VAL A 82 -6.21 -4.35 -1.12
C VAL A 82 -4.74 -4.67 -1.01
N VAL A 83 -4.37 -5.84 -1.47
CA VAL A 83 -2.97 -6.26 -1.57
C VAL A 83 -2.64 -6.50 -3.03
N VAL A 84 -1.57 -5.88 -3.47
CA VAL A 84 -1.02 -6.07 -4.82
C VAL A 84 0.33 -6.76 -4.66
N ARG A 85 0.50 -7.88 -5.31
CA ARG A 85 1.78 -8.56 -5.34
C ARG A 85 2.31 -8.55 -6.77
N GLY A 86 3.56 -8.21 -6.91
CA GLY A 86 4.16 -8.14 -8.22
C GLY A 86 5.60 -7.71 -8.15
N ARG A 87 6.16 -7.50 -9.33
CA ARG A 87 7.56 -7.11 -9.44
C ARG A 87 7.67 -5.59 -9.50
N ALA A 88 8.53 -5.07 -8.66
CA ALA A 88 8.87 -3.65 -8.66
C ALA A 88 9.99 -3.39 -9.66
N ARG A 89 9.86 -2.34 -10.45
CA ARG A 89 10.89 -1.96 -11.41
C ARG A 89 11.06 -0.45 -11.39
N SER A 90 12.31 -0.01 -11.51
CA SER A 90 12.57 1.41 -11.74
C SER A 90 12.05 1.79 -13.11
N ILE A 91 11.43 2.95 -13.19
CA ILE A 91 10.98 3.49 -14.47
C ILE A 91 12.17 4.19 -15.10
N THR A 92 12.71 3.58 -16.13
CA THR A 92 13.95 4.07 -16.76
C THR A 92 13.74 4.54 -18.19
N GLU A 93 12.65 4.12 -18.83
CA GLU A 93 12.36 4.59 -20.18
C GLU A 93 12.05 6.08 -20.14
N LEU A 94 12.64 6.83 -21.06
CA LEU A 94 12.52 8.28 -21.05
C LEU A 94 11.08 8.76 -21.06
N HIS A 95 10.24 8.17 -21.92
CA HIS A 95 8.84 8.58 -22.00
C HIS A 95 8.08 8.20 -20.71
N ASP A 96 8.45 7.09 -20.08
CA ASP A 96 7.83 6.68 -18.82
C ASP A 96 8.24 7.63 -17.69
N VAL A 97 9.48 8.06 -17.67
CA VAL A 97 9.96 9.02 -16.68
C VAL A 97 9.21 10.34 -16.83
N ILE A 98 9.05 10.81 -18.06
CA ILE A 98 8.33 12.05 -18.31
C ILE A 98 6.86 11.91 -17.88
N ALA A 99 6.22 10.82 -18.27
CA ALA A 99 4.85 10.57 -17.88
C ALA A 99 4.69 10.49 -16.36
N SER A 100 5.62 9.82 -15.71
CA SER A 100 5.58 9.68 -14.25
C SER A 100 5.79 11.01 -13.54
N SER A 101 6.60 11.90 -14.10
CA SER A 101 6.83 13.21 -13.51
C SER A 101 5.58 14.08 -13.54
N GLU A 102 4.61 13.77 -14.39
CA GLU A 102 3.35 14.47 -14.46
C GLU A 102 2.32 13.91 -13.47
N LEU A 103 2.59 12.76 -12.86
CA LEU A 103 1.69 12.18 -11.89
C LEU A 103 1.67 13.02 -10.61
N PRO A 104 0.52 13.04 -9.91
CA PRO A 104 0.38 13.87 -8.70
C PRO A 104 1.06 13.23 -7.49
N LEU A 105 2.36 12.98 -7.61
CA LEU A 105 3.17 12.43 -6.54
C LEU A 105 4.11 13.50 -6.01
N HIS A 106 3.93 13.82 -4.74
CA HIS A 106 4.78 14.80 -4.08
C HIS A 106 5.86 14.06 -3.28
N PRO A 107 7.11 14.46 -3.40
CA PRO A 107 8.18 13.84 -2.61
C PRO A 107 8.03 14.20 -1.13
N TRP A 108 8.38 13.27 -0.27
CA TRP A 108 8.45 13.52 1.16
C TRP A 108 9.57 14.48 1.50
N HIS A 109 10.62 14.42 0.74
CA HIS A 109 11.78 15.26 0.92
C HIS A 109 12.05 16.02 -0.36
N GLU A 110 12.48 17.24 -0.23
CA GLU A 110 13.00 17.96 -1.35
C GLU A 110 14.38 17.41 -1.60
N GLY A 111 14.48 16.47 -2.50
CA GLY A 111 15.73 15.90 -2.90
C GLY A 111 15.91 16.04 -4.38
N PRO A 112 17.13 16.19 -4.85
CA PRO A 112 17.37 16.39 -6.26
C PRO A 112 17.12 15.14 -7.11
N LYS A 113 16.97 13.99 -6.50
CA LYS A 113 16.91 12.75 -7.26
C LYS A 113 15.81 11.86 -6.75
N ASP A 114 14.69 11.98 -7.40
CA ASP A 114 13.57 11.10 -7.12
C ASP A 114 13.57 9.99 -8.13
N ARG A 115 13.32 8.81 -7.62
CA ARG A 115 13.21 7.62 -8.43
C ARG A 115 11.74 7.18 -8.46
N PHE A 116 11.26 6.89 -9.63
CA PHE A 116 9.91 6.34 -9.79
C PHE A 116 10.01 4.83 -9.90
N ILE A 117 9.15 4.15 -9.19
CA ILE A 117 9.09 2.70 -9.19
C ILE A 117 7.66 2.28 -9.51
N ARG A 118 7.55 1.33 -10.42
CA ARG A 118 6.26 0.77 -10.82
C ARG A 118 6.18 -0.68 -10.37
N ILE A 119 5.07 -1.03 -9.73
CA ILE A 119 4.77 -2.42 -9.40
C ILE A 119 3.78 -2.92 -10.44
N THR A 120 4.23 -3.88 -11.23
CA THR A 120 3.36 -4.56 -12.19
C THR A 120 2.72 -5.73 -11.48
N PRO A 121 1.39 -5.74 -11.34
CA PRO A 121 0.75 -6.75 -10.51
C PRO A 121 0.72 -8.14 -11.17
N ASP A 122 1.04 -9.14 -10.39
CA ASP A 122 0.76 -10.53 -10.72
C ASP A 122 -0.56 -10.96 -10.08
N VAL A 123 -0.81 -10.47 -8.88
CA VAL A 123 -2.01 -10.81 -8.12
C VAL A 123 -2.54 -9.54 -7.46
N VAL A 124 -3.82 -9.31 -7.61
CA VAL A 124 -4.53 -8.25 -6.89
C VAL A 124 -5.64 -8.93 -6.12
N SER A 125 -5.68 -8.69 -4.82
CA SER A 125 -6.74 -9.24 -3.98
C SER A 125 -7.21 -8.18 -2.99
N GLY A 126 -8.45 -8.26 -2.62
CA GLY A 126 -8.99 -7.31 -1.66
C GLY A 126 -10.13 -7.93 -0.88
N ARG A 127 -10.39 -7.34 0.27
CA ARG A 127 -11.47 -7.78 1.13
C ARG A 127 -12.08 -6.59 1.85
N ARG A 128 -13.37 -6.71 2.11
CA ARG A 128 -14.10 -5.78 2.97
C ARG A 128 -14.46 -6.52 4.24
N PHE A 129 -14.29 -5.90 5.37
CA PHE A 129 -14.52 -6.54 6.65
C PHE A 129 -15.09 -5.55 7.65
N VAL A 130 -15.67 -6.10 8.71
CA VAL A 130 -16.22 -5.28 9.80
C VAL A 130 -15.05 -4.89 10.71
N VAL A 131 -14.98 -3.60 11.02
CA VAL A 131 -13.99 -3.10 11.97
C VAL A 131 -14.57 -3.27 13.35
N ALA A 132 -13.84 -3.93 14.23
CA ALA A 132 -14.28 -4.11 15.60
C ALA A 132 -14.37 -2.77 16.31
N ASP A 133 -15.49 -2.55 17.00
CA ASP A 133 -15.66 -1.34 17.79
C ASP A 133 -14.69 -1.39 18.97
N PRO A 134 -13.83 -0.39 19.13
CA PRO A 134 -12.91 -0.38 20.26
C PRO A 134 -13.61 -0.48 21.62
N SER A 135 -14.84 -0.02 21.74
CA SER A 135 -15.57 -0.11 23.00
C SER A 135 -15.96 -1.55 23.34
N VAL A 136 -16.08 -2.42 22.34
CA VAL A 136 -16.34 -3.84 22.56
C VAL A 136 -15.12 -4.52 23.17
N TRP A 137 -13.94 -4.09 22.77
CA TRP A 137 -12.67 -4.62 23.26
C TRP A 137 -12.20 -3.92 24.54
N GLY A 138 -12.79 -2.75 24.84
CA GLY A 138 -12.27 -1.87 25.86
C GLY A 138 -12.19 -2.49 27.25
N ALA A 139 -13.21 -3.24 27.66
CA ALA A 139 -13.21 -3.86 28.97
C ALA A 139 -12.12 -4.91 29.12
N ASP A 140 -12.00 -5.76 28.13
CA ASP A 140 -10.96 -6.80 28.11
C ASP A 140 -9.58 -6.19 27.95
N ALA A 141 -9.47 -5.19 27.09
CA ALA A 141 -8.20 -4.50 26.89
C ALA A 141 -7.74 -3.82 28.16
N ALA A 142 -8.66 -3.23 28.91
CA ALA A 142 -8.31 -2.61 30.19
C ALA A 142 -7.77 -3.62 31.18
N HIS A 143 -8.36 -4.80 31.23
CA HIS A 143 -7.86 -5.87 32.08
C HIS A 143 -6.45 -6.29 31.68
N HIS A 144 -6.24 -6.48 30.41
CA HIS A 144 -4.95 -6.90 29.91
C HIS A 144 -3.86 -5.85 30.11
N SER A 145 -4.22 -4.60 29.96
CA SER A 145 -3.23 -3.54 30.09
C SER A 145 -2.76 -3.38 31.54
N THR A 146 -3.60 -3.73 32.51
CA THR A 146 -3.18 -3.64 33.91
C THR A 146 -2.24 -4.78 34.32
N THR A 147 -2.22 -5.85 33.58
CA THR A 147 -1.34 -6.98 33.89
C THR A 147 -0.08 -6.96 33.07
N HIS A 148 0.07 -6.02 32.23
CA HIS A 148 1.09 -6.10 31.19
C HIS A 148 2.23 -5.15 31.37
N ASP A 149 2.54 -4.79 32.43
CA ASP A 149 3.72 -3.92 32.55
C ASP A 149 5.02 -4.64 32.68
#